data_0191e069f41a289e84857239d3eaaa5d
#
_entry.id   0191e069f41a289e84857239d3eaaa5d
#
_cell.length_a   1.000
_cell.length_b   1.000
_cell.length_c   1.000
_cell.angle_alpha   90.00
_cell.angle_beta   90.00
_cell.angle_gamma   90.00
#
_symmetry.space_group_name_H-M   'P 1'
#
loop_
_entity.id
_entity.type
_entity.pdbx_description
1 polymer ?
#
loop_
_entity_poly.entity_id
_entity_poly.type
_entity_poly.pdbx_seq_one_letter_code
_entity_poly.pdbx_strand_id
1 'polypeptide(L)'
;EFYIFADIKNETLFEAEIPDGKLFDKNGEKISKENLQAGDTIEIYGNGAVTQSLPPQYAGVTKMIRTEKGDQKIAEKYQPLIDAFYQAPDPSEIPTLSIENYQKLAIVSTSISPVSYDWSYTEDDGTTESQKAEEGSILEKYQAGVLPEIICDAEDKSLKFMFSRKPEKVTVKKWSMETLSGEAAEFTEQDVTMDGSEGELKEAEVNSVYELEAVWENGTVKYGFTVSGAKTEQK
;
A
#
# COMPACT_ATOMS: atom_id res chain seq x y z
N GLU A 1 -1.59 8.86 11.10
CA GLU A 1 -1.28 9.77 9.97
C GLU A 1 0.11 10.38 10.17
N PHE A 2 1.02 10.17 9.20
CA PHE A 2 2.37 10.71 9.23
C PHE A 2 2.43 12.10 8.60
N TYR A 3 3.27 12.94 9.18
CA TYR A 3 3.62 14.26 8.68
C TYR A 3 5.10 14.30 8.31
N ILE A 4 5.43 15.06 7.28
CA ILE A 4 6.81 15.24 6.80
C ILE A 4 7.45 16.41 7.53
N PHE A 5 8.62 16.17 8.08
CA PHE A 5 9.44 17.16 8.75
C PHE A 5 10.81 17.26 8.10
N ALA A 6 11.37 18.46 8.05
CA ALA A 6 12.74 18.70 7.68
C ALA A 6 13.59 18.89 8.97
N ASP A 7 14.65 18.09 9.12
CA ASP A 7 15.69 18.37 10.11
C ASP A 7 16.57 19.50 9.57
N ILE A 8 16.39 20.69 10.14
CA ILE A 8 17.10 21.91 9.71
C ILE A 8 18.60 21.78 9.90
N LYS A 9 19.04 21.02 10.91
CA LYS A 9 20.46 20.86 11.25
C LYS A 9 21.19 19.90 10.31
N ASN A 10 20.53 18.82 9.93
CA ASN A 10 21.12 17.76 9.10
C ASN A 10 20.70 17.84 7.63
N GLU A 11 19.81 18.76 7.29
CA GLU A 11 19.24 18.95 5.94
C GLU A 11 18.64 17.66 5.35
N THR A 12 17.93 16.89 6.20
CA THR A 12 17.27 15.63 5.84
C THR A 12 15.78 15.71 6.09
N LEU A 13 15.02 14.82 5.44
CA LEU A 13 13.59 14.64 5.70
C LEU A 13 13.36 13.40 6.58
N PHE A 14 12.32 13.47 7.38
CA PHE A 14 11.80 12.33 8.13
C PHE A 14 10.28 12.45 8.30
N GLU A 15 9.64 11.33 8.58
CA GLU A 15 8.22 11.27 8.92
C GLU A 15 8.05 11.11 10.43
N ALA A 16 7.01 11.71 10.97
CA ALA A 16 6.59 11.46 12.33
C ALA A 16 5.08 11.60 12.49
N GLU A 17 4.51 10.82 13.41
CA GLU A 17 3.14 11.03 13.86
C GLU A 17 3.07 12.12 14.92
N ILE A 18 2.01 12.93 14.84
CA ILE A 18 1.69 13.90 15.90
C ILE A 18 0.82 13.19 16.93
N PRO A 19 1.32 12.93 18.15
CA PRO A 19 0.53 12.21 19.16
C PRO A 19 -0.72 13.01 19.56
N ASP A 20 -1.84 12.32 19.73
CA ASP A 20 -3.11 12.96 20.05
C ASP A 20 -3.07 13.79 21.33
N GLY A 21 -3.45 15.06 21.20
CA GLY A 21 -3.47 16.01 22.29
C GLY A 21 -2.09 16.37 22.86
N LYS A 22 -1.00 16.10 22.12
CA LYS A 22 0.38 16.40 22.51
C LYS A 22 1.06 17.43 21.61
N LEU A 23 0.29 18.17 20.84
CA LEU A 23 0.76 19.30 20.05
C LEU A 23 0.45 20.61 20.79
N PHE A 24 1.46 21.46 20.97
CA PHE A 24 1.37 22.72 21.71
C PHE A 24 1.98 23.86 20.89
N ASP A 25 1.60 25.08 21.20
CA ASP A 25 2.31 26.28 20.77
C ASP A 25 3.47 26.62 21.74
N LYS A 26 4.23 27.67 21.40
CA LYS A 26 5.36 28.14 22.23
C LYS A 26 4.97 28.63 23.63
N ASN A 27 3.70 28.94 23.87
CA ASN A 27 3.17 29.39 25.16
C ASN A 27 2.69 28.20 26.01
N GLY A 28 2.73 26.97 25.47
CA GLY A 28 2.25 25.75 26.11
C GLY A 28 0.74 25.52 25.95
N GLU A 29 0.06 26.30 25.10
CA GLU A 29 -1.34 26.09 24.76
C GLU A 29 -1.48 24.95 23.75
N LYS A 30 -2.47 24.07 23.94
CA LYS A 30 -2.76 23.00 22.99
C LYS A 30 -3.28 23.59 21.68
N ILE A 31 -2.73 23.11 20.58
CA ILE A 31 -3.21 23.43 19.23
C ILE A 31 -3.58 22.15 18.49
N SER A 32 -4.42 22.30 17.49
CA SER A 32 -4.87 21.19 16.65
C SER A 32 -3.94 21.01 15.45
N LYS A 33 -3.94 19.80 14.87
CA LYS A 33 -3.15 19.45 13.67
C LYS A 33 -3.49 20.36 12.47
N GLU A 34 -4.77 20.72 12.35
CA GLU A 34 -5.29 21.60 11.30
C GLU A 34 -4.77 23.04 11.41
N ASN A 35 -4.17 23.40 12.54
CA ASN A 35 -3.53 24.72 12.73
C ASN A 35 -2.07 24.74 12.25
N LEU A 36 -1.52 23.60 11.85
CA LEU A 36 -0.19 23.54 11.26
C LEU A 36 -0.22 23.99 9.80
N GLN A 37 0.86 24.59 9.37
CA GLN A 37 1.07 24.97 7.97
C GLN A 37 2.51 24.72 7.55
N ALA A 38 2.73 24.60 6.25
CA ALA A 38 4.07 24.44 5.71
C ALA A 38 5.00 25.58 6.17
N GLY A 39 6.22 25.23 6.56
CA GLY A 39 7.20 26.16 7.08
C GLY A 39 7.08 26.46 8.60
N ASP A 40 6.13 25.83 9.32
CA ASP A 40 6.12 25.89 10.78
C ASP A 40 7.40 25.25 11.35
N THR A 41 8.01 25.86 12.35
CA THR A 41 9.14 25.26 13.07
C THR A 41 8.62 24.52 14.30
N ILE A 42 8.96 23.22 14.37
CA ILE A 42 8.47 22.30 15.40
C ILE A 42 9.64 21.71 16.18
N GLU A 43 9.59 21.81 17.51
CA GLU A 43 10.43 20.99 18.38
C GLU A 43 9.74 19.64 18.66
N ILE A 44 10.44 18.54 18.39
CA ILE A 44 9.94 17.18 18.57
C ILE A 44 10.64 16.52 19.74
N TYR A 45 9.87 16.00 20.67
CA TYR A 45 10.32 15.28 21.84
C TYR A 45 9.95 13.81 21.73
N GLY A 46 10.90 12.93 21.97
CA GLY A 46 10.69 11.48 21.87
C GLY A 46 11.89 10.68 22.39
N ASN A 47 11.88 9.39 22.16
CA ASN A 47 12.93 8.47 22.59
C ASN A 47 14.15 8.40 21.65
N GLY A 48 14.13 9.12 20.54
CA GLY A 48 15.21 9.13 19.53
C GLY A 48 15.23 7.93 18.59
N ALA A 49 14.24 7.03 18.65
CA ALA A 49 14.20 5.89 17.76
C ALA A 49 13.80 6.33 16.35
N VAL A 50 14.63 5.97 15.35
CA VAL A 50 14.41 6.24 13.93
C VAL A 50 14.44 4.91 13.18
N THR A 51 13.49 4.69 12.29
CA THR A 51 13.44 3.49 11.43
C THR A 51 14.47 3.61 10.29
N GLN A 52 14.80 2.47 9.67
CA GLN A 52 15.66 2.43 8.48
C GLN A 52 14.85 2.50 7.17
N SER A 53 13.61 3.03 7.24
CA SER A 53 12.79 3.31 6.05
C SER A 53 13.30 4.54 5.28
N LEU A 54 12.79 4.76 4.08
CA LEU A 54 13.11 5.92 3.24
C LEU A 54 11.80 6.59 2.79
N PRO A 55 11.47 7.80 3.30
CA PRO A 55 12.19 8.52 4.35
C PRO A 55 12.16 7.80 5.69
N PRO A 56 13.14 8.11 6.58
CA PRO A 56 13.15 7.54 7.93
C PRO A 56 11.94 8.02 8.74
N GLN A 57 11.37 7.14 9.56
CA GLN A 57 10.26 7.48 10.46
C GLN A 57 10.78 7.66 11.89
N TYR A 58 10.43 8.79 12.49
CA TYR A 58 10.75 9.05 13.89
C TYR A 58 9.66 8.42 14.77
N ALA A 59 9.92 7.20 15.23
CA ALA A 59 9.02 6.47 16.12
C ALA A 59 9.16 6.96 17.57
N GLY A 60 8.09 6.83 18.36
CA GLY A 60 8.13 7.14 19.80
C GLY A 60 8.14 8.63 20.12
N VAL A 61 7.55 9.45 19.29
CA VAL A 61 7.27 10.86 19.60
C VAL A 61 6.29 10.95 20.77
N THR A 62 6.60 11.76 21.76
CA THR A 62 5.81 11.93 22.98
C THR A 62 5.13 13.29 23.07
N LYS A 63 5.70 14.31 22.40
CA LYS A 63 5.20 15.69 22.40
C LYS A 63 5.82 16.47 21.25
N MET A 64 5.06 17.43 20.71
CA MET A 64 5.53 18.42 19.74
C MET A 64 5.18 19.84 20.19
N ILE A 65 6.07 20.81 19.91
CA ILE A 65 5.87 22.21 20.21
C ILE A 65 6.15 23.03 18.95
N ARG A 66 5.16 23.74 18.45
CA ARG A 66 5.36 24.74 17.41
C ARG A 66 6.01 25.98 18.00
N THR A 67 7.27 26.24 17.66
CA THR A 67 8.04 27.38 18.14
C THR A 67 7.88 28.62 17.29
N GLU A 68 7.76 28.45 15.97
CA GLU A 68 7.55 29.52 14.99
C GLU A 68 6.46 29.14 14.00
N LYS A 69 5.74 30.13 13.51
CA LYS A 69 4.63 29.95 12.60
C LYS A 69 5.05 30.29 11.18
N GLY A 70 4.86 29.36 10.27
CA GLY A 70 4.93 29.39 8.81
C GLY A 70 5.92 30.37 8.19
N ASP A 71 7.14 29.95 7.91
CA ASP A 71 8.04 30.69 7.02
C ASP A 71 8.01 30.03 5.62
N GLN A 72 7.37 30.71 4.67
CA GLN A 72 7.25 30.23 3.30
C GLN A 72 8.62 29.96 2.65
N LYS A 73 9.67 30.71 3.02
CA LYS A 73 11.01 30.48 2.49
C LYS A 73 11.62 29.16 2.97
N ILE A 74 11.29 28.75 4.21
CA ILE A 74 11.69 27.44 4.72
C ILE A 74 10.94 26.34 3.96
N ALA A 75 9.63 26.48 3.75
CA ALA A 75 8.84 25.53 2.98
C ALA A 75 9.41 25.39 1.55
N GLU A 76 9.62 26.49 0.85
CA GLU A 76 10.18 26.51 -0.51
C GLU A 76 11.59 25.90 -0.60
N LYS A 77 12.43 26.09 0.43
CA LYS A 77 13.77 25.49 0.48
C LYS A 77 13.74 23.96 0.46
N TYR A 78 12.78 23.37 1.17
CA TYR A 78 12.69 21.91 1.31
C TYR A 78 11.74 21.26 0.30
N GLN A 79 10.94 22.04 -0.44
CA GLN A 79 9.98 21.50 -1.43
C GLN A 79 10.65 20.59 -2.48
N PRO A 80 11.79 20.96 -3.11
CA PRO A 80 12.44 20.05 -4.08
C PRO A 80 12.89 18.71 -3.47
N LEU A 81 13.23 18.71 -2.18
CA LEU A 81 13.60 17.49 -1.50
C LEU A 81 12.36 16.63 -1.19
N ILE A 82 11.24 17.27 -0.82
CA ILE A 82 9.94 16.62 -0.65
C ILE A 82 9.49 16.00 -1.98
N ASP A 83 9.53 16.78 -3.06
CA ASP A 83 9.14 16.32 -4.39
C ASP A 83 9.97 15.14 -4.88
N ALA A 84 11.26 15.09 -4.53
CA ALA A 84 12.14 13.96 -4.88
C ALA A 84 11.77 12.67 -4.12
N PHE A 85 11.23 12.76 -2.91
CA PHE A 85 10.79 11.60 -2.13
C PHE A 85 9.34 11.22 -2.37
N TYR A 86 8.49 12.21 -2.62
CA TYR A 86 7.03 12.06 -2.74
C TYR A 86 6.57 12.48 -4.13
N GLN A 87 7.28 12.01 -5.17
CA GLN A 87 6.77 12.16 -6.52
C GLN A 87 5.36 11.58 -6.56
N ALA A 88 4.43 12.38 -7.05
CA ALA A 88 3.11 11.84 -7.37
C ALA A 88 3.35 10.62 -8.29
N PRO A 89 2.70 9.48 -8.04
CA PRO A 89 2.84 8.33 -8.90
C PRO A 89 2.54 8.75 -10.34
N ASP A 90 3.39 8.35 -11.29
CA ASP A 90 3.16 8.63 -12.71
C ASP A 90 1.75 8.15 -13.07
N PRO A 91 0.83 9.03 -13.53
CA PRO A 91 -0.55 8.64 -13.80
C PRO A 91 -0.66 7.54 -14.86
N SER A 92 0.34 7.37 -15.72
CA SER A 92 0.39 6.31 -16.73
C SER A 92 0.75 4.93 -16.15
N GLU A 93 1.38 4.87 -14.97
CA GLU A 93 1.77 3.60 -14.37
C GLU A 93 0.56 2.80 -13.87
N ILE A 94 0.46 1.56 -14.30
CA ILE A 94 -0.52 0.61 -13.78
C ILE A 94 -0.16 0.26 -12.33
N PRO A 95 -1.11 0.37 -11.37
CA PRO A 95 -0.84 0.01 -9.98
C PRO A 95 -0.30 -1.40 -9.83
N THR A 96 0.63 -1.58 -8.93
CA THR A 96 1.20 -2.90 -8.60
C THR A 96 0.56 -3.45 -7.33
N LEU A 97 0.58 -4.79 -7.21
CA LEU A 97 0.13 -5.52 -6.03
C LEU A 97 1.25 -6.42 -5.55
N SER A 98 1.52 -6.43 -4.25
CA SER A 98 2.21 -7.52 -3.58
C SER A 98 1.33 -8.15 -2.51
N ILE A 99 1.52 -9.45 -2.31
CA ILE A 99 0.80 -10.22 -1.30
C ILE A 99 1.81 -10.67 -0.25
N GLU A 100 1.55 -10.32 1.00
CA GLU A 100 2.31 -10.80 2.14
C GLU A 100 1.54 -11.89 2.87
N ASN A 101 2.24 -12.96 3.25
CA ASN A 101 1.71 -13.99 4.10
C ASN A 101 2.75 -14.44 5.13
N TYR A 102 2.26 -14.87 6.29
CA TYR A 102 3.12 -15.36 7.37
C TYR A 102 3.44 -16.83 7.16
N GLN A 103 4.73 -17.17 7.28
CA GLN A 103 5.22 -18.52 7.28
C GLN A 103 6.12 -18.70 8.50
N LYS A 104 5.75 -19.55 9.44
CA LYS A 104 6.45 -19.91 10.70
C LYS A 104 7.51 -18.93 11.25
N LEU A 105 8.50 -18.54 10.46
CA LEU A 105 9.66 -17.74 10.84
C LEU A 105 9.89 -16.51 9.95
N ALA A 106 9.02 -16.26 8.95
CA ALA A 106 9.21 -15.19 7.98
C ALA A 106 7.89 -14.63 7.48
N ILE A 107 7.90 -13.37 7.08
CA ILE A 107 6.90 -12.78 6.21
C ILE A 107 7.43 -12.95 4.79
N VAL A 108 6.64 -13.58 3.93
CA VAL A 108 6.96 -13.73 2.51
C VAL A 108 6.12 -12.72 1.74
N SER A 109 6.77 -11.89 0.94
CA SER A 109 6.11 -10.95 0.04
C SER A 109 6.27 -11.42 -1.41
N THR A 110 5.15 -11.58 -2.11
CA THR A 110 5.11 -12.03 -3.50
C THR A 110 4.52 -10.92 -4.37
N SER A 111 5.26 -10.47 -5.37
CA SER A 111 4.78 -9.49 -6.35
C SER A 111 3.84 -10.16 -7.34
N ILE A 112 2.68 -9.55 -7.59
CA ILE A 112 1.64 -10.06 -8.48
C ILE A 112 1.52 -9.12 -9.68
N SER A 113 1.83 -9.63 -10.86
CA SER A 113 1.65 -8.89 -12.12
C SER A 113 0.16 -8.82 -12.50
N PRO A 114 -0.30 -7.71 -13.10
CA PRO A 114 -1.64 -7.62 -13.66
C PRO A 114 -1.93 -8.73 -14.68
N VAL A 115 -3.11 -9.33 -14.61
CA VAL A 115 -3.63 -10.26 -15.61
C VAL A 115 -4.30 -9.49 -16.75
N SER A 116 -5.05 -8.46 -16.40
CA SER A 116 -5.65 -7.53 -17.35
C SER A 116 -5.83 -6.15 -16.71
N TYR A 117 -5.94 -5.13 -17.54
CA TYR A 117 -6.26 -3.78 -17.09
C TYR A 117 -6.92 -2.98 -18.22
N ASP A 118 -7.70 -1.98 -17.78
CA ASP A 118 -8.25 -0.91 -18.61
C ASP A 118 -7.99 0.38 -17.84
N TRP A 119 -7.06 1.21 -18.34
CA TRP A 119 -6.46 2.31 -17.61
C TRP A 119 -6.41 3.58 -18.44
N SER A 120 -6.95 4.68 -17.94
CA SER A 120 -6.93 5.97 -18.59
C SER A 120 -6.25 7.02 -17.71
N TYR A 121 -5.47 7.90 -18.27
CA TYR A 121 -4.76 8.94 -17.54
C TYR A 121 -4.67 10.23 -18.38
N THR A 122 -4.42 11.32 -17.70
CA THR A 122 -4.28 12.63 -18.34
C THR A 122 -2.84 13.08 -18.20
N GLU A 123 -2.21 13.38 -19.32
CA GLU A 123 -0.87 13.95 -19.41
C GLU A 123 -0.83 15.40 -18.94
N ASP A 124 0.34 15.95 -18.64
CA ASP A 124 0.54 17.32 -18.19
C ASP A 124 0.02 18.37 -19.19
N ASP A 125 -0.05 18.04 -20.47
CA ASP A 125 -0.59 18.91 -21.53
C ASP A 125 -2.13 18.88 -21.63
N GLY A 126 -2.79 18.07 -20.78
CA GLY A 126 -4.23 17.89 -20.75
C GLY A 126 -4.76 16.83 -21.73
N THR A 127 -3.90 16.12 -22.45
CA THR A 127 -4.29 15.02 -23.33
C THR A 127 -4.66 13.80 -22.49
N THR A 128 -5.79 13.16 -22.81
CA THR A 128 -6.19 11.89 -22.17
C THR A 128 -5.73 10.71 -23.01
N GLU A 129 -4.95 9.83 -22.42
CA GLU A 129 -4.46 8.61 -23.01
C GLU A 129 -5.08 7.38 -22.32
N SER A 130 -5.05 6.23 -22.98
CA SER A 130 -5.55 4.97 -22.41
C SER A 130 -4.65 3.81 -22.77
N GLN A 131 -4.52 2.89 -21.80
CA GLN A 131 -3.78 1.64 -21.95
C GLN A 131 -4.72 0.48 -21.59
N LYS A 132 -4.70 -0.57 -22.40
CA LYS A 132 -5.54 -1.75 -22.16
C LYS A 132 -4.73 -3.01 -22.44
N ALA A 133 -4.81 -3.96 -21.51
CA ALA A 133 -4.37 -5.32 -21.74
C ALA A 133 -5.49 -6.29 -21.36
N GLU A 134 -5.88 -7.12 -22.33
CA GLU A 134 -6.79 -8.24 -22.15
C GLU A 134 -6.05 -9.52 -22.57
N GLU A 135 -5.45 -10.19 -21.60
CA GLU A 135 -4.67 -11.39 -21.87
C GLU A 135 -5.33 -12.66 -21.32
N GLY A 136 -6.52 -12.97 -21.78
CA GLY A 136 -7.25 -14.17 -21.41
C GLY A 136 -7.88 -14.11 -20.01
N SER A 137 -8.63 -15.15 -19.66
CA SER A 137 -9.26 -15.29 -18.36
C SER A 137 -8.25 -15.78 -17.29
N ILE A 138 -8.58 -15.56 -16.03
CA ILE A 138 -7.77 -16.08 -14.90
C ILE A 138 -7.62 -17.61 -14.98
N LEU A 139 -8.64 -18.31 -15.47
CA LEU A 139 -8.64 -19.77 -15.60
C LEU A 139 -7.72 -20.24 -16.71
N GLU A 140 -7.65 -19.53 -17.83
CA GLU A 140 -6.68 -19.82 -18.91
C GLU A 140 -5.24 -19.62 -18.41
N LYS A 141 -4.99 -18.55 -17.65
CA LYS A 141 -3.67 -18.31 -17.00
C LYS A 141 -3.30 -19.40 -16.00
N TYR A 142 -4.27 -19.87 -15.21
CA TYR A 142 -4.08 -21.00 -14.31
C TYR A 142 -3.74 -22.29 -15.08
N GLN A 143 -4.49 -22.62 -16.14
CA GLN A 143 -4.22 -23.80 -16.97
C GLN A 143 -2.84 -23.73 -17.65
N ALA A 144 -2.41 -22.52 -18.01
CA ALA A 144 -1.07 -22.31 -18.57
C ALA A 144 0.05 -22.38 -17.50
N GLY A 145 -0.28 -22.45 -16.21
CA GLY A 145 0.70 -22.51 -15.12
C GLY A 145 1.52 -21.25 -14.92
N VAL A 146 0.96 -20.07 -15.28
CA VAL A 146 1.68 -18.78 -15.23
C VAL A 146 1.29 -17.91 -14.05
N LEU A 147 0.32 -18.33 -13.24
CA LEU A 147 -0.05 -17.59 -12.02
C LEU A 147 0.97 -17.82 -10.91
N PRO A 148 1.35 -16.77 -10.17
CA PRO A 148 2.18 -16.92 -8.98
C PRO A 148 1.47 -17.74 -7.92
N GLU A 149 2.23 -18.54 -7.18
CA GLU A 149 1.74 -19.39 -6.10
C GLU A 149 2.07 -18.77 -4.74
N ILE A 150 1.05 -18.61 -3.91
CA ILE A 150 1.18 -18.22 -2.50
C ILE A 150 1.07 -19.49 -1.65
N ILE A 151 2.10 -19.77 -0.85
CA ILE A 151 2.12 -20.93 0.04
C ILE A 151 1.70 -20.50 1.43
N CYS A 152 0.52 -20.92 1.89
CA CYS A 152 0.02 -20.65 3.23
C CYS A 152 0.44 -21.67 4.25
N ASP A 153 0.75 -21.23 5.47
CA ASP A 153 0.93 -22.13 6.61
C ASP A 153 -0.43 -22.73 7.02
N ALA A 154 -0.38 -23.87 7.69
CA ALA A 154 -1.59 -24.52 8.21
C ALA A 154 -2.27 -23.70 9.33
N GLU A 155 -1.48 -22.92 10.08
CA GLU A 155 -1.92 -22.18 11.26
C GLU A 155 -2.33 -20.75 10.91
N ASP A 156 -1.77 -20.15 9.84
CA ASP A 156 -2.10 -18.79 9.41
C ASP A 156 -2.37 -18.79 7.90
N LYS A 157 -3.61 -18.45 7.54
CA LYS A 157 -4.10 -18.34 6.18
C LYS A 157 -4.46 -16.93 5.78
N SER A 158 -4.03 -15.94 6.55
CA SER A 158 -4.25 -14.55 6.21
C SER A 158 -3.34 -14.12 5.07
N LEU A 159 -3.88 -13.32 4.15
CA LEU A 159 -3.15 -12.68 3.07
C LEU A 159 -3.31 -11.18 3.19
N LYS A 160 -2.20 -10.45 3.26
CA LYS A 160 -2.16 -9.00 3.19
C LYS A 160 -1.90 -8.55 1.76
N PHE A 161 -2.76 -7.70 1.25
CA PHE A 161 -2.64 -7.07 -0.07
C PHE A 161 -2.01 -5.69 0.11
N MET A 162 -0.92 -5.43 -0.62
CA MET A 162 -0.18 -4.18 -0.58
C MET A 162 -0.22 -3.55 -1.97
N PHE A 163 -1.10 -2.56 -2.18
CA PHE A 163 -1.20 -1.84 -3.45
C PHE A 163 -0.24 -0.66 -3.48
N SER A 164 0.36 -0.37 -4.62
CA SER A 164 1.19 0.83 -4.82
C SER A 164 0.38 2.13 -4.74
N ARG A 165 -0.94 2.06 -4.94
CA ARG A 165 -1.91 3.17 -4.82
C ARG A 165 -3.17 2.68 -4.16
N LYS A 166 -3.80 3.52 -3.33
CA LYS A 166 -5.08 3.22 -2.69
C LYS A 166 -6.18 2.99 -3.74
N PRO A 167 -6.79 1.80 -3.81
CA PRO A 167 -7.94 1.56 -4.66
C PRO A 167 -9.23 2.13 -4.03
N GLU A 168 -10.21 2.47 -4.86
CA GLU A 168 -11.55 2.84 -4.41
C GLU A 168 -12.37 1.62 -4.01
N LYS A 169 -12.16 0.51 -4.71
CA LYS A 169 -12.87 -0.75 -4.47
C LYS A 169 -11.98 -1.94 -4.78
N VAL A 170 -12.10 -2.98 -3.98
CA VAL A 170 -11.48 -4.29 -4.21
C VAL A 170 -12.55 -5.37 -4.14
N THR A 171 -12.53 -6.29 -5.09
CA THR A 171 -13.38 -7.50 -5.12
C THR A 171 -12.48 -8.71 -5.34
N VAL A 172 -12.65 -9.75 -4.53
CA VAL A 172 -11.88 -11.00 -4.66
C VAL A 172 -12.82 -12.14 -5.00
N LYS A 173 -12.51 -12.86 -6.08
CA LYS A 173 -13.20 -14.08 -6.50
C LYS A 173 -12.28 -15.26 -6.30
N LYS A 174 -12.86 -16.38 -5.87
CA LYS A 174 -12.17 -17.63 -5.61
C LYS A 174 -12.81 -18.79 -6.36
N TRP A 175 -12.00 -19.62 -6.96
CA TRP A 175 -12.38 -20.92 -7.56
C TRP A 175 -11.63 -22.04 -6.83
N SER A 176 -12.32 -23.14 -6.51
CA SER A 176 -11.66 -24.36 -6.03
C SER A 176 -10.96 -25.06 -7.20
N MET A 177 -9.71 -25.45 -7.05
CA MET A 177 -8.97 -26.21 -8.09
C MET A 177 -9.62 -27.56 -8.38
N GLU A 178 -10.35 -28.14 -7.44
CA GLU A 178 -11.05 -29.42 -7.62
C GLU A 178 -12.22 -29.31 -8.63
N THR A 179 -12.84 -28.14 -8.73
CA THR A 179 -14.02 -27.90 -9.56
C THR A 179 -13.71 -27.23 -10.91
N LEU A 180 -12.45 -26.86 -11.15
CA LEU A 180 -12.01 -26.14 -12.35
C LEU A 180 -12.00 -26.98 -13.65
N SER A 181 -12.45 -28.24 -13.63
CA SER A 181 -12.42 -29.13 -14.78
C SER A 181 -13.57 -28.94 -15.78
N GLY A 182 -14.43 -27.90 -15.65
CA GLY A 182 -15.60 -27.65 -16.51
C GLY A 182 -15.65 -26.22 -17.08
N GLU A 183 -16.37 -26.06 -18.20
CA GLU A 183 -16.53 -24.75 -18.88
C GLU A 183 -17.28 -23.69 -18.06
N ALA A 184 -17.94 -24.06 -16.96
CA ALA A 184 -18.69 -23.17 -16.08
C ALA A 184 -18.21 -23.33 -14.63
N ALA A 185 -16.94 -23.02 -14.38
CA ALA A 185 -16.40 -23.02 -13.01
C ALA A 185 -17.09 -21.90 -12.19
N GLU A 186 -17.83 -22.31 -11.15
CA GLU A 186 -18.46 -21.37 -10.23
C GLU A 186 -17.40 -20.75 -9.30
N PHE A 187 -17.51 -19.44 -9.07
CA PHE A 187 -16.68 -18.72 -8.10
C PHE A 187 -17.50 -18.34 -6.86
N THR A 188 -16.78 -18.07 -5.79
CA THR A 188 -17.33 -17.41 -4.59
C THR A 188 -16.62 -16.08 -4.39
N GLU A 189 -17.36 -15.05 -4.02
CA GLU A 189 -16.76 -13.78 -3.59
C GLU A 189 -16.24 -13.92 -2.16
N GLN A 190 -15.13 -13.25 -1.90
CA GLN A 190 -14.47 -13.25 -0.59
C GLN A 190 -14.49 -11.84 -0.02
N ASP A 191 -14.75 -11.74 1.27
CA ASP A 191 -14.70 -10.47 1.99
C ASP A 191 -13.25 -10.03 2.22
N VAL A 192 -12.95 -8.79 1.84
CA VAL A 192 -11.67 -8.14 2.05
C VAL A 192 -11.88 -6.88 2.88
N THR A 193 -11.11 -6.74 3.94
CA THR A 193 -11.09 -5.51 4.74
C THR A 193 -10.00 -4.61 4.20
N MET A 194 -10.34 -3.37 3.83
CA MET A 194 -9.39 -2.38 3.30
C MET A 194 -9.06 -1.31 4.34
N ASP A 195 -7.78 -0.96 4.44
CA ASP A 195 -7.27 0.20 5.19
C ASP A 195 -6.25 0.95 4.32
N GLY A 196 -6.67 2.06 3.72
CA GLY A 196 -5.83 2.80 2.78
C GLY A 196 -5.50 1.98 1.53
N SER A 197 -4.21 1.78 1.27
CA SER A 197 -3.68 0.95 0.19
C SER A 197 -3.43 -0.50 0.60
N GLU A 198 -3.73 -0.87 1.85
CA GLU A 198 -3.59 -2.22 2.35
C GLU A 198 -4.95 -2.92 2.42
N GLY A 199 -4.97 -4.22 2.14
CA GLY A 199 -6.14 -5.08 2.26
C GLY A 199 -5.82 -6.36 3.01
N GLU A 200 -6.81 -6.98 3.63
CA GLU A 200 -6.65 -8.25 4.32
C GLU A 200 -7.75 -9.23 3.92
N LEU A 201 -7.35 -10.40 3.45
CA LEU A 201 -8.18 -11.59 3.34
C LEU A 201 -7.80 -12.53 4.50
N LYS A 202 -8.67 -12.66 5.51
CA LYS A 202 -8.37 -13.35 6.77
C LYS A 202 -8.24 -14.87 6.63
N GLU A 203 -9.01 -15.47 5.72
CA GLU A 203 -9.14 -16.93 5.59
C GLU A 203 -9.00 -17.34 4.13
N ALA A 204 -7.76 -17.37 3.63
CA ALA A 204 -7.50 -17.90 2.30
C ALA A 204 -7.66 -19.42 2.27
N GLU A 205 -8.40 -19.93 1.30
CA GLU A 205 -8.54 -21.36 1.10
C GLU A 205 -7.40 -21.91 0.24
N VAL A 206 -6.74 -22.95 0.72
CA VAL A 206 -5.71 -23.67 -0.05
C VAL A 206 -6.35 -24.45 -1.22
N ASN A 207 -5.55 -24.79 -2.23
CA ASN A 207 -5.97 -25.43 -3.46
C ASN A 207 -7.04 -24.60 -4.21
N SER A 208 -6.82 -23.30 -4.26
CA SER A 208 -7.72 -22.36 -4.89
C SER A 208 -7.00 -21.38 -5.81
N VAL A 209 -7.72 -20.93 -6.84
CA VAL A 209 -7.31 -19.84 -7.72
C VAL A 209 -8.08 -18.59 -7.33
N TYR A 210 -7.39 -17.47 -7.29
CA TYR A 210 -7.95 -16.18 -6.92
C TYR A 210 -7.80 -15.16 -8.04
N GLU A 211 -8.86 -14.38 -8.28
CA GLU A 211 -8.85 -13.15 -9.06
C GLU A 211 -9.16 -12.00 -8.12
N LEU A 212 -8.29 -11.02 -8.07
CA LEU A 212 -8.51 -9.78 -7.36
C LEU A 212 -8.72 -8.68 -8.40
N GLU A 213 -9.90 -8.05 -8.38
CA GLU A 213 -10.23 -6.90 -9.19
C GLU A 213 -10.19 -5.65 -8.32
N ALA A 214 -9.37 -4.68 -8.68
CA ALA A 214 -9.25 -3.41 -7.97
C ALA A 214 -9.57 -2.25 -8.93
N VAL A 215 -10.32 -1.26 -8.42
CA VAL A 215 -10.83 -0.11 -9.18
C VAL A 215 -10.25 1.16 -8.62
N TRP A 216 -9.82 2.06 -9.50
CA TRP A 216 -9.37 3.42 -9.23
C TRP A 216 -10.13 4.39 -10.12
N GLU A 217 -10.02 5.68 -9.86
CA GLU A 217 -10.55 6.73 -10.75
C GLU A 217 -10.06 6.57 -12.20
N ASN A 218 -8.82 6.13 -12.37
CA ASN A 218 -8.15 5.92 -13.66
C ASN A 218 -8.61 4.65 -14.40
N GLY A 219 -9.20 3.67 -13.70
CA GLY A 219 -9.63 2.42 -14.32
C GLY A 219 -9.62 1.21 -13.41
N THR A 220 -9.56 0.04 -14.03
CA THR A 220 -9.65 -1.25 -13.35
C THR A 220 -8.45 -2.12 -13.69
N VAL A 221 -7.91 -2.80 -12.68
CA VAL A 221 -6.81 -3.76 -12.83
C VAL A 221 -7.20 -5.08 -12.17
N LYS A 222 -6.91 -6.20 -12.85
CA LYS A 222 -7.12 -7.54 -12.32
C LYS A 222 -5.79 -8.24 -12.09
N TYR A 223 -5.70 -8.90 -10.96
CA TYR A 223 -4.55 -9.69 -10.53
C TYR A 223 -4.97 -11.12 -10.30
N GLY A 224 -4.08 -12.06 -10.57
CA GLY A 224 -4.36 -13.46 -10.40
C GLY A 224 -3.26 -14.19 -9.64
N PHE A 225 -3.64 -15.11 -8.76
CA PHE A 225 -2.70 -15.94 -8.01
C PHE A 225 -3.36 -17.25 -7.59
N THR A 226 -2.53 -18.20 -7.19
CA THR A 226 -2.98 -19.47 -6.60
C THR A 226 -2.56 -19.54 -5.15
N VAL A 227 -3.33 -20.28 -4.34
CA VAL A 227 -3.00 -20.54 -2.95
C VAL A 227 -2.87 -22.04 -2.73
N SER A 228 -1.74 -22.45 -2.20
CA SER A 228 -1.47 -23.85 -1.78
C SER A 228 -1.10 -23.93 -0.31
N GLY A 229 -1.23 -25.12 0.27
CA GLY A 229 -0.76 -25.39 1.62
C GLY A 229 0.73 -25.73 1.66
N ALA A 230 1.42 -25.34 2.74
CA ALA A 230 2.78 -25.76 2.98
C ALA A 230 2.88 -27.31 2.97
N LYS A 231 3.85 -27.85 2.24
CA LYS A 231 4.09 -29.31 2.23
C LYS A 231 4.50 -29.74 3.64
N THR A 232 3.74 -30.66 4.22
CA THR A 232 4.14 -31.29 5.48
C THR A 232 5.38 -32.13 5.18
N GLU A 233 6.53 -31.79 5.77
CA GLU A 233 7.69 -32.68 5.71
C GLU A 233 7.31 -34.01 6.36
N GLN A 234 7.19 -35.04 5.54
CA GLN A 234 7.12 -36.40 6.05
C GLN A 234 8.47 -36.73 6.69
N LYS A 235 8.47 -36.85 8.02
CA LYS A 235 9.60 -37.37 8.79
C LYS A 235 9.77 -38.85 8.57
#